data_c37500d2f971825fb40ccb8b265bf2d5
#
_entry.id   c37500d2f971825fb40ccb8b265bf2d5
#
_cell.length_a   1.000
_cell.length_b   1.000
_cell.length_c   1.000
_cell.angle_alpha   90.00
_cell.angle_beta   90.00
_cell.angle_gamma   90.00
#
_symmetry.space_group_name_H-M   'P 1'
#
loop_
_entity.id
_entity.type
_entity.pdbx_description
1 polymer ?
#
loop_
_entity_poly.entity_id
_entity_poly.type
_entity_poly.pdbx_seq_one_letter_code
_entity_poly.pdbx_strand_id
1 'polypeptide(L)'
;VGLVSGVCFSDIGNTVYCVDKDQKKIDLLNKGIIPIFEPGLEEILKRNYKQKRLIFTSDLKKAVINSDIIFICVGTPTKKNTNSADLKYVFSVAKDLKKIIKKKYKIIITKSTVPVSTGDKIEKILSNLKKKKLVDVVSNPEFLREGEAIRDFIYPDRVIIGTDSNKANRILKSLYFPIIKKKSRYFNTSRRGAELIKYASNAFLATKISFINEIANLCEKADVDVKDVSQGMGSD
;
A
#
# COMPACT_ATOMS: atom_id res chain seq x y z
N VAL A 1 -0.34 1.81 -6.84
CA VAL A 1 -0.38 0.96 -5.62
C VAL A 1 -1.66 0.13 -5.57
N GLY A 2 -2.85 0.77 -5.55
CA GLY A 2 -4.13 0.06 -5.36
C GLY A 2 -4.41 -1.00 -6.42
N LEU A 3 -4.24 -0.68 -7.71
CA LEU A 3 -4.47 -1.62 -8.81
C LEU A 3 -3.54 -2.82 -8.72
N VAL A 4 -2.22 -2.61 -8.59
CA VAL A 4 -1.24 -3.69 -8.48
C VAL A 4 -1.54 -4.58 -7.27
N SER A 5 -1.77 -3.98 -6.10
CA SER A 5 -2.12 -4.74 -4.90
C SER A 5 -3.40 -5.56 -5.09
N GLY A 6 -4.44 -4.98 -5.70
CA GLY A 6 -5.69 -5.67 -5.97
C GLY A 6 -5.53 -6.85 -6.92
N VAL A 7 -4.78 -6.66 -8.00
CA VAL A 7 -4.45 -7.73 -8.96
C VAL A 7 -3.66 -8.85 -8.28
N CYS A 8 -2.62 -8.51 -7.52
CA CYS A 8 -1.80 -9.51 -6.83
C CYS A 8 -2.57 -10.26 -5.74
N PHE A 9 -3.42 -9.56 -4.95
CA PHE A 9 -4.28 -10.23 -3.98
C PHE A 9 -5.30 -11.17 -4.65
N SER A 10 -5.83 -10.80 -5.82
CA SER A 10 -6.74 -11.70 -6.55
C SER A 10 -6.00 -12.92 -7.08
N ASP A 11 -4.74 -12.77 -7.46
CA ASP A 11 -3.91 -13.86 -8.00
C ASP A 11 -3.56 -14.93 -6.96
N ILE A 12 -3.43 -14.54 -5.70
CA ILE A 12 -3.25 -15.49 -4.59
C ILE A 12 -4.57 -16.05 -4.02
N GLY A 13 -5.69 -15.88 -4.76
CA GLY A 13 -6.94 -16.58 -4.50
C GLY A 13 -8.03 -15.78 -3.78
N ASN A 14 -7.84 -14.47 -3.53
CA ASN A 14 -8.87 -13.66 -2.90
C ASN A 14 -9.87 -13.10 -3.93
N THR A 15 -11.11 -12.87 -3.52
CA THR A 15 -12.06 -12.05 -4.28
C THR A 15 -11.83 -10.59 -3.95
N VAL A 16 -11.48 -9.78 -4.95
CA VAL A 16 -11.05 -8.40 -4.77
C VAL A 16 -11.94 -7.45 -5.55
N TYR A 17 -12.46 -6.44 -4.87
CA TYR A 17 -13.14 -5.29 -5.45
C TYR A 17 -12.14 -4.14 -5.54
N CYS A 18 -11.75 -3.76 -6.77
CA CYS A 18 -11.00 -2.54 -7.02
C CYS A 18 -11.97 -1.40 -7.27
N VAL A 19 -12.00 -0.43 -6.36
CA VAL A 19 -12.93 0.70 -6.41
C VAL A 19 -12.20 1.98 -6.80
N ASP A 20 -12.72 2.66 -7.80
CA ASP A 20 -12.31 4.03 -8.13
C ASP A 20 -13.56 4.88 -8.39
N LYS A 21 -13.54 6.15 -7.99
CA LYS A 21 -14.63 7.09 -8.27
C LYS A 21 -14.66 7.55 -9.73
N ASP A 22 -13.59 7.41 -10.46
CA ASP A 22 -13.47 7.72 -11.88
C ASP A 22 -14.08 6.60 -12.72
N GLN A 23 -15.31 6.83 -13.21
CA GLN A 23 -16.02 5.84 -14.01
C GLN A 23 -15.28 5.52 -15.32
N LYS A 24 -14.62 6.50 -15.95
CA LYS A 24 -13.86 6.28 -17.20
C LYS A 24 -12.74 5.28 -16.97
N LYS A 25 -12.05 5.39 -15.84
CA LYS A 25 -10.99 4.46 -15.44
C LYS A 25 -11.53 3.06 -15.18
N ILE A 26 -12.69 2.95 -14.52
CA ILE A 26 -13.38 1.66 -14.29
C ILE A 26 -13.80 1.03 -15.62
N ASP A 27 -14.31 1.82 -16.55
CA ASP A 27 -14.73 1.33 -17.87
C ASP A 27 -13.54 0.81 -18.70
N LEU A 28 -12.39 1.47 -18.63
CA LEU A 28 -11.14 1.00 -19.26
C LEU A 28 -10.69 -0.33 -18.64
N LEU A 29 -10.66 -0.41 -17.31
CA LEU A 29 -10.23 -1.62 -16.60
C LEU A 29 -11.18 -2.81 -16.88
N ASN A 30 -12.49 -2.58 -16.99
CA ASN A 30 -13.47 -3.60 -17.38
C ASN A 30 -13.28 -4.09 -18.83
N LYS A 31 -12.67 -3.28 -19.70
CA LYS A 31 -12.22 -3.67 -21.06
C LYS A 31 -10.84 -4.33 -21.08
N GLY A 32 -10.20 -4.48 -19.93
CA GLY A 32 -8.83 -5.01 -19.81
C GLY A 32 -7.72 -4.02 -20.18
N ILE A 33 -8.06 -2.73 -20.29
CA ILE A 33 -7.11 -1.65 -20.60
C ILE A 33 -6.56 -1.10 -19.28
N ILE A 34 -5.25 -1.19 -19.10
CA ILE A 34 -4.57 -0.77 -17.87
C ILE A 34 -4.03 0.65 -18.03
N PRO A 35 -4.36 1.60 -17.11
CA PRO A 35 -3.94 2.99 -17.22
C PRO A 35 -2.52 3.26 -16.69
N ILE A 36 -1.75 2.22 -16.39
CA ILE A 36 -0.38 2.30 -15.88
C ILE A 36 0.50 1.29 -16.60
N PHE A 37 1.77 1.60 -16.74
CA PHE A 37 2.76 0.64 -17.25
C PHE A 37 3.36 -0.14 -16.06
N GLU A 38 3.13 -1.46 -16.05
CA GLU A 38 3.74 -2.38 -15.08
C GLU A 38 3.90 -3.75 -15.76
N PRO A 39 5.12 -4.23 -16.00
CA PRO A 39 5.35 -5.49 -16.70
C PRO A 39 4.62 -6.67 -16.08
N GLY A 40 3.90 -7.45 -16.90
CA GLY A 40 3.15 -8.64 -16.45
C GLY A 40 1.79 -8.36 -15.80
N LEU A 41 1.44 -7.09 -15.51
CA LEU A 41 0.18 -6.77 -14.81
C LEU A 41 -1.05 -7.11 -15.66
N GLU A 42 -0.98 -6.90 -16.96
CA GLU A 42 -2.10 -7.12 -17.88
C GLU A 42 -2.51 -8.60 -17.92
N GLU A 43 -1.56 -9.50 -18.00
CA GLU A 43 -1.80 -10.94 -18.04
C GLU A 43 -2.50 -11.42 -16.76
N ILE A 44 -1.95 -11.03 -15.60
CA ILE A 44 -2.51 -11.40 -14.30
C ILE A 44 -3.91 -10.82 -14.13
N LEU A 45 -4.13 -9.55 -14.53
CA LEU A 45 -5.43 -8.89 -14.48
C LEU A 45 -6.45 -9.65 -15.32
N LYS A 46 -6.16 -9.91 -16.60
CA LYS A 46 -7.07 -10.61 -17.52
C LYS A 46 -7.46 -12.00 -17.01
N ARG A 47 -6.48 -12.75 -16.49
CA ARG A 47 -6.70 -14.07 -15.90
C ARG A 47 -7.68 -14.02 -14.72
N ASN A 48 -7.43 -13.13 -13.75
CA ASN A 48 -8.25 -13.01 -12.55
C ASN A 48 -9.62 -12.37 -12.81
N TYR A 49 -9.72 -11.46 -13.77
CA TYR A 49 -10.99 -10.90 -14.22
C TYR A 49 -11.89 -11.99 -14.86
N LYS A 50 -11.34 -12.80 -15.76
CA LYS A 50 -12.06 -13.95 -16.37
C LYS A 50 -12.54 -14.96 -15.31
N GLN A 51 -11.75 -15.18 -14.26
CA GLN A 51 -12.09 -16.06 -13.15
C GLN A 51 -13.05 -15.42 -12.12
N LYS A 52 -13.51 -14.19 -12.35
CA LYS A 52 -14.42 -13.43 -11.47
C LYS A 52 -13.86 -13.20 -10.04
N ARG A 53 -12.55 -13.31 -9.87
CA ARG A 53 -11.86 -12.97 -8.61
C ARG A 53 -11.50 -11.50 -8.51
N LEU A 54 -11.39 -10.79 -9.63
CA LEU A 54 -11.08 -9.37 -9.70
C LEU A 54 -12.28 -8.62 -10.30
N ILE A 55 -12.79 -7.64 -9.57
CA ILE A 55 -14.00 -6.90 -9.90
C ILE A 55 -13.70 -5.41 -9.84
N PHE A 56 -13.96 -4.69 -10.94
CA PHE A 56 -13.81 -3.23 -11.01
C PHE A 56 -15.17 -2.55 -10.90
N THR A 57 -15.29 -1.56 -10.02
CA THR A 57 -16.56 -0.87 -9.79
C THR A 57 -16.36 0.54 -9.22
N SER A 58 -17.29 1.44 -9.52
CA SER A 58 -17.42 2.74 -8.84
C SER A 58 -18.34 2.68 -7.60
N ASP A 59 -19.07 1.56 -7.41
CA ASP A 59 -19.98 1.38 -6.27
C ASP A 59 -19.22 0.97 -5.00
N LEU A 60 -18.75 1.98 -4.25
CA LEU A 60 -18.08 1.77 -2.97
C LEU A 60 -18.96 1.02 -1.96
N LYS A 61 -20.28 1.27 -1.95
CA LYS A 61 -21.19 0.64 -0.99
C LYS A 61 -21.27 -0.87 -1.22
N LYS A 62 -21.46 -1.30 -2.48
CA LYS A 62 -21.45 -2.71 -2.86
C LYS A 62 -20.14 -3.40 -2.49
N ALA A 63 -19.02 -2.77 -2.83
CA ALA A 63 -17.69 -3.31 -2.51
C ALA A 63 -17.47 -3.47 -1.01
N VAL A 64 -17.79 -2.44 -0.21
CA VAL A 64 -17.61 -2.48 1.26
C VAL A 64 -18.50 -3.54 1.92
N ILE A 65 -19.75 -3.71 1.48
CA ILE A 65 -20.65 -4.72 2.04
C ILE A 65 -20.08 -6.13 1.85
N ASN A 66 -19.49 -6.41 0.68
CA ASN A 66 -19.00 -7.73 0.28
C ASN A 66 -17.51 -8.00 0.64
N SER A 67 -16.83 -7.06 1.28
CA SER A 67 -15.41 -7.22 1.66
C SER A 67 -15.24 -7.23 3.18
N ASP A 68 -14.35 -8.06 3.70
CA ASP A 68 -13.99 -8.09 5.13
C ASP A 68 -12.78 -7.20 5.42
N ILE A 69 -11.90 -7.03 4.44
CA ILE A 69 -10.66 -6.25 4.53
C ILE A 69 -10.71 -5.14 3.47
N ILE A 70 -10.47 -3.91 3.88
CA ILE A 70 -10.59 -2.73 3.03
C ILE A 70 -9.28 -1.97 3.05
N PHE A 71 -8.62 -1.86 1.89
CA PHE A 71 -7.40 -1.10 1.72
C PHE A 71 -7.69 0.30 1.19
N ILE A 72 -7.22 1.32 1.88
CA ILE A 72 -7.23 2.72 1.44
C ILE A 72 -5.92 2.96 0.67
N CYS A 73 -6.03 3.10 -0.66
CA CYS A 73 -4.90 3.27 -1.59
C CYS A 73 -5.01 4.57 -2.39
N VAL A 74 -5.64 5.60 -1.83
CA VAL A 74 -5.83 6.88 -2.52
C VAL A 74 -4.57 7.73 -2.51
N GLY A 75 -4.44 8.63 -3.49
CA GLY A 75 -3.31 9.55 -3.57
C GLY A 75 -3.23 10.52 -2.38
N THR A 76 -2.00 10.84 -1.99
CA THR A 76 -1.68 11.81 -0.93
C THR A 76 -0.72 12.87 -1.48
N PRO A 77 -1.16 13.72 -2.45
CA PRO A 77 -0.29 14.69 -3.07
C PRO A 77 0.19 15.73 -2.06
N THR A 78 1.29 16.38 -2.37
CA THR A 78 1.77 17.52 -1.58
C THR A 78 0.81 18.70 -1.73
N LYS A 79 0.49 19.37 -0.64
CA LYS A 79 -0.31 20.61 -0.66
C LYS A 79 0.48 21.72 -1.35
N LYS A 80 -0.21 22.53 -2.18
CA LYS A 80 0.42 23.57 -2.99
C LYS A 80 1.27 24.58 -2.20
N ASN A 81 0.92 24.89 -0.96
CA ASN A 81 1.56 25.97 -0.18
C ASN A 81 2.32 25.47 1.06
N THR A 82 2.44 24.16 1.23
CA THR A 82 3.14 23.57 2.37
C THR A 82 3.76 22.25 1.93
N ASN A 83 4.91 21.89 2.47
CA ASN A 83 5.55 20.58 2.21
C ASN A 83 4.84 19.41 2.91
N SER A 84 3.54 19.54 3.19
CA SER A 84 2.76 18.52 3.90
C SER A 84 1.84 17.74 2.93
N ALA A 85 1.61 16.47 3.23
CA ALA A 85 0.71 15.62 2.46
C ALA A 85 -0.75 16.09 2.59
N ASP A 86 -1.49 16.11 1.47
CA ASP A 86 -2.94 16.34 1.48
C ASP A 86 -3.68 15.03 1.76
N LEU A 87 -4.25 14.92 2.95
CA LEU A 87 -4.95 13.74 3.42
C LEU A 87 -6.47 13.79 3.19
N LYS A 88 -6.98 14.78 2.44
CA LYS A 88 -8.43 14.96 2.23
C LYS A 88 -9.08 13.71 1.63
N TYR A 89 -8.43 13.03 0.69
CA TYR A 89 -8.96 11.81 0.08
C TYR A 89 -9.00 10.66 1.07
N VAL A 90 -7.94 10.47 1.88
CA VAL A 90 -7.88 9.44 2.93
C VAL A 90 -9.02 9.61 3.93
N PHE A 91 -9.22 10.83 4.43
CA PHE A 91 -10.28 11.10 5.41
C PHE A 91 -11.68 11.08 4.78
N SER A 92 -11.82 11.44 3.50
CA SER A 92 -13.09 11.29 2.78
C SER A 92 -13.51 9.82 2.72
N VAL A 93 -12.61 8.92 2.32
CA VAL A 93 -12.88 7.48 2.31
C VAL A 93 -13.26 6.98 3.70
N ALA A 94 -12.52 7.37 4.74
CA ALA A 94 -12.84 6.98 6.12
C ALA A 94 -14.24 7.43 6.56
N LYS A 95 -14.66 8.66 6.18
CA LYS A 95 -16.02 9.17 6.45
C LYS A 95 -17.09 8.39 5.70
N ASP A 96 -16.84 8.00 4.46
CA ASP A 96 -17.79 7.22 3.67
C ASP A 96 -17.89 5.77 4.20
N LEU A 97 -16.80 5.15 4.58
CA LEU A 97 -16.79 3.85 5.28
C LEU A 97 -17.63 3.90 6.57
N LYS A 98 -17.51 4.98 7.37
CA LYS A 98 -18.33 5.19 8.58
C LYS A 98 -19.83 5.15 8.29
N LYS A 99 -20.26 5.71 7.15
CA LYS A 99 -21.68 5.73 6.75
C LYS A 99 -22.16 4.35 6.28
N ILE A 100 -21.29 3.57 5.62
CA ILE A 100 -21.65 2.30 4.98
C ILE A 100 -21.62 1.12 5.97
N ILE A 101 -20.60 1.06 6.83
CA ILE A 101 -20.42 -0.07 7.75
C ILE A 101 -21.47 -0.04 8.86
N LYS A 102 -22.29 -1.11 8.97
CA LYS A 102 -23.40 -1.16 9.94
C LYS A 102 -23.38 -2.39 10.85
N LYS A 103 -23.01 -3.57 10.34
CA LYS A 103 -23.22 -4.84 11.07
C LYS A 103 -21.99 -5.74 11.12
N LYS A 104 -21.28 -5.94 9.99
CA LYS A 104 -20.17 -6.90 9.91
C LYS A 104 -18.84 -6.25 10.29
N TYR A 105 -18.00 -6.99 11.00
CA TYR A 105 -16.64 -6.57 11.33
C TYR A 105 -15.80 -6.39 10.05
N LYS A 106 -15.01 -5.33 10.00
CA LYS A 106 -14.13 -4.97 8.88
C LYS A 106 -12.75 -4.54 9.40
N ILE A 107 -11.71 -4.85 8.65
CA ILE A 107 -10.37 -4.30 8.88
C ILE A 107 -10.15 -3.17 7.87
N ILE A 108 -9.88 -1.97 8.37
CA ILE A 108 -9.62 -0.79 7.55
C ILE A 108 -8.11 -0.53 7.54
N ILE A 109 -7.51 -0.63 6.37
CA ILE A 109 -6.06 -0.59 6.21
C ILE A 109 -5.66 0.62 5.40
N THR A 110 -4.77 1.46 5.93
CA THR A 110 -4.11 2.52 5.17
C THR A 110 -2.87 1.95 4.50
N LYS A 111 -2.90 1.84 3.17
CA LYS A 111 -1.75 1.42 2.36
C LYS A 111 -1.04 2.61 1.72
N SER A 112 -1.73 3.73 1.52
CA SER A 112 -1.14 5.00 1.09
C SER A 112 -0.03 5.44 2.03
N THR A 113 1.00 6.10 1.48
CA THR A 113 2.05 6.75 2.28
C THR A 113 1.47 7.96 2.97
N VAL A 114 1.44 7.95 4.30
CA VAL A 114 0.80 8.98 5.12
C VAL A 114 1.68 9.40 6.30
N PRO A 115 1.63 10.65 6.75
CA PRO A 115 2.31 11.13 7.94
C PRO A 115 1.92 10.34 9.21
N VAL A 116 2.84 10.28 10.16
CA VAL A 116 2.62 9.64 11.47
C VAL A 116 1.36 10.19 12.14
N SER A 117 0.62 9.29 12.82
CA SER A 117 -0.67 9.55 13.47
C SER A 117 -1.88 9.69 12.51
N THR A 118 -1.72 9.40 11.22
CA THR A 118 -2.86 9.39 10.29
C THR A 118 -3.82 8.25 10.61
N GLY A 119 -3.32 7.07 10.94
CA GLY A 119 -4.14 5.94 11.39
C GLY A 119 -4.96 6.25 12.63
N ASP A 120 -4.40 7.00 13.59
CA ASP A 120 -5.13 7.43 14.79
C ASP A 120 -6.26 8.41 14.46
N LYS A 121 -6.05 9.30 13.49
CA LYS A 121 -7.10 10.22 13.00
C LYS A 121 -8.22 9.46 12.29
N ILE A 122 -7.88 8.42 11.51
CA ILE A 122 -8.87 7.52 10.88
C ILE A 122 -9.66 6.78 11.98
N GLU A 123 -9.00 6.24 12.99
CA GLU A 123 -9.67 5.56 14.10
C GLU A 123 -10.62 6.52 14.86
N LYS A 124 -10.22 7.79 15.05
CA LYS A 124 -11.08 8.82 15.64
C LYS A 124 -12.34 9.07 14.80
N ILE A 125 -12.21 9.12 13.46
CA ILE A 125 -13.36 9.23 12.55
C ILE A 125 -14.29 8.02 12.72
N LEU A 126 -13.75 6.81 12.87
CA LEU A 126 -14.47 5.55 12.98
C LEU A 126 -14.80 5.15 14.42
N SER A 127 -14.61 6.05 15.40
CA SER A 127 -14.69 5.74 16.85
C SER A 127 -15.98 5.05 17.27
N ASN A 128 -17.13 5.45 16.73
CA ASN A 128 -18.42 4.82 17.05
C ASN A 128 -18.49 3.36 16.57
N LEU A 129 -17.86 3.04 15.42
CA LEU A 129 -17.77 1.68 14.90
C LEU A 129 -16.77 0.86 15.71
N LYS A 130 -15.66 1.47 16.13
CA LYS A 130 -14.65 0.84 16.99
C LYS A 130 -15.24 0.46 18.35
N LYS A 131 -15.99 1.37 19.00
CA LYS A 131 -16.71 1.08 20.25
C LYS A 131 -17.68 -0.10 20.12
N LYS A 132 -18.32 -0.25 18.95
CA LYS A 132 -19.19 -1.40 18.63
C LYS A 132 -18.42 -2.65 18.19
N LYS A 133 -17.10 -2.66 18.22
CA LYS A 133 -16.20 -3.75 17.75
C LYS A 133 -16.45 -4.14 16.29
N LEU A 134 -16.89 -3.20 15.47
CA LEU A 134 -17.18 -3.41 14.05
C LEU A 134 -15.98 -3.11 13.14
N VAL A 135 -14.97 -2.39 13.63
CA VAL A 135 -13.78 -2.08 12.84
C VAL A 135 -12.51 -2.14 13.68
N ASP A 136 -11.42 -2.53 13.02
CA ASP A 136 -10.06 -2.26 13.45
C ASP A 136 -9.35 -1.45 12.37
N VAL A 137 -8.49 -0.51 12.79
CA VAL A 137 -7.69 0.34 11.89
C VAL A 137 -6.25 -0.12 11.92
N VAL A 138 -5.68 -0.27 10.73
CA VAL A 138 -4.33 -0.81 10.52
C VAL A 138 -3.55 0.10 9.58
N SER A 139 -2.27 0.29 9.80
CA SER A 139 -1.33 0.90 8.86
C SER A 139 -0.48 -0.20 8.22
N ASN A 140 -0.53 -0.32 6.88
CA ASN A 140 0.25 -1.27 6.10
C ASN A 140 0.87 -0.57 4.91
N PRO A 141 1.96 0.19 5.13
CA PRO A 141 2.63 0.91 4.06
C PRO A 141 3.16 -0.05 2.99
N GLU A 142 3.27 0.44 1.77
CA GLU A 142 3.83 -0.28 0.64
C GLU A 142 5.32 0.08 0.43
N PHE A 143 6.05 -0.82 -0.21
CA PHE A 143 7.45 -0.65 -0.61
C PHE A 143 7.65 -1.09 -2.06
N LEU A 144 6.65 -0.80 -2.91
CA LEU A 144 6.61 -1.18 -4.31
C LEU A 144 7.37 -0.16 -5.15
N ARG A 145 8.26 -0.63 -6.01
CA ARG A 145 8.95 0.19 -7.01
C ARG A 145 8.15 0.19 -8.32
N GLU A 146 8.05 1.33 -8.98
CA GLU A 146 7.44 1.40 -10.30
C GLU A 146 8.24 0.57 -11.31
N GLY A 147 7.54 -0.24 -12.12
CA GLY A 147 8.14 -1.18 -13.06
C GLY A 147 8.56 -2.54 -12.47
N GLU A 148 8.57 -2.68 -11.14
CA GLU A 148 8.91 -3.91 -10.40
C GLU A 148 7.86 -4.22 -9.32
N ALA A 149 6.70 -3.55 -9.34
CA ALA A 149 5.75 -3.58 -8.25
C ALA A 149 5.10 -4.95 -8.04
N ILE A 150 4.90 -5.73 -9.10
CA ILE A 150 4.41 -7.12 -9.00
C ILE A 150 5.43 -7.98 -8.27
N ARG A 151 6.70 -7.91 -8.66
CA ARG A 151 7.79 -8.66 -8.04
C ARG A 151 7.93 -8.30 -6.57
N ASP A 152 7.93 -7.00 -6.26
CA ASP A 152 8.02 -6.50 -4.89
C ASP A 152 6.81 -6.90 -4.04
N PHE A 153 5.63 -7.07 -4.64
CA PHE A 153 4.45 -7.56 -3.95
C PHE A 153 4.51 -9.07 -3.68
N ILE A 154 4.91 -9.88 -4.67
CA ILE A 154 4.93 -11.35 -4.57
C ILE A 154 6.13 -11.85 -3.75
N TYR A 155 7.25 -11.13 -3.82
CA TYR A 155 8.50 -11.45 -3.13
C TYR A 155 8.98 -10.28 -2.27
N PRO A 156 8.18 -9.81 -1.30
CA PRO A 156 8.54 -8.66 -0.50
C PRO A 156 9.72 -8.98 0.44
N ASP A 157 10.65 -8.04 0.59
CA ASP A 157 11.67 -8.14 1.63
C ASP A 157 11.02 -8.14 3.02
N ARG A 158 9.95 -7.37 3.17
CA ARG A 158 9.20 -7.24 4.42
C ARG A 158 7.76 -6.83 4.20
N VAL A 159 6.89 -7.28 5.10
CA VAL A 159 5.50 -6.80 5.26
C VAL A 159 5.40 -6.13 6.63
N ILE A 160 5.04 -4.85 6.65
CA ILE A 160 4.89 -4.06 7.88
C ILE A 160 3.41 -3.90 8.18
N ILE A 161 2.99 -4.35 9.36
CA ILE A 161 1.63 -4.22 9.86
C ILE A 161 1.65 -3.44 11.16
N GLY A 162 1.01 -2.27 11.15
CA GLY A 162 0.84 -1.43 12.33
C GLY A 162 -0.56 -1.57 12.91
N THR A 163 -0.70 -2.27 14.04
CA THR A 163 -1.99 -2.43 14.71
C THR A 163 -1.84 -2.88 16.16
N ASP A 164 -2.75 -2.42 17.02
CA ASP A 164 -2.86 -2.86 18.42
C ASP A 164 -3.87 -4.03 18.56
N SER A 165 -4.55 -4.41 17.46
CA SER A 165 -5.53 -5.51 17.46
C SER A 165 -4.89 -6.84 17.12
N ASN A 166 -4.80 -7.74 18.10
CA ASN A 166 -4.36 -9.12 17.89
C ASN A 166 -5.25 -9.88 16.88
N LYS A 167 -6.56 -9.54 16.83
CA LYS A 167 -7.49 -10.12 15.85
C LYS A 167 -7.13 -9.68 14.43
N ALA A 168 -6.98 -8.37 14.21
CA ALA A 168 -6.60 -7.84 12.91
C ALA A 168 -5.24 -8.39 12.46
N ASN A 169 -4.25 -8.41 13.36
CA ASN A 169 -2.92 -8.95 13.07
C ASN A 169 -2.96 -10.41 12.61
N ARG A 170 -3.71 -11.29 13.29
CA ARG A 170 -3.86 -12.70 12.88
C ARG A 170 -4.48 -12.85 11.50
N ILE A 171 -5.54 -12.09 11.20
CA ILE A 171 -6.21 -12.12 9.90
C ILE A 171 -5.25 -11.66 8.79
N LEU A 172 -4.51 -10.57 9.03
CA LEU A 172 -3.57 -10.04 8.04
C LEU A 172 -2.36 -10.96 7.86
N LYS A 173 -1.86 -11.60 8.90
CA LYS A 173 -0.81 -12.62 8.77
C LYS A 173 -1.27 -13.78 7.88
N SER A 174 -2.54 -14.21 8.02
CA SER A 174 -3.13 -15.22 7.14
C SER A 174 -3.29 -14.73 5.70
N LEU A 175 -3.74 -13.49 5.48
CA LEU A 175 -3.87 -12.88 4.15
C LEU A 175 -2.52 -12.83 3.41
N TYR A 176 -1.45 -12.46 4.12
CA TYR A 176 -0.10 -12.34 3.55
C TYR A 176 0.67 -13.66 3.53
N PHE A 177 0.17 -14.72 4.18
CA PHE A 177 0.87 -16.00 4.30
C PHE A 177 1.36 -16.57 2.97
N PRO A 178 0.58 -16.55 1.85
CA PRO A 178 1.02 -17.11 0.57
C PRO A 178 2.25 -16.40 -0.03
N ILE A 179 2.50 -15.14 0.32
CA ILE A 179 3.61 -14.32 -0.20
C ILE A 179 4.75 -14.14 0.79
N ILE A 180 4.52 -14.40 2.08
CA ILE A 180 5.57 -14.38 3.09
C ILE A 180 6.33 -15.71 3.01
N LYS A 181 7.46 -15.71 2.29
CA LYS A 181 8.35 -16.87 2.20
C LYS A 181 9.36 -16.85 3.35
N LYS A 182 10.14 -17.94 3.51
CA LYS A 182 11.13 -18.10 4.58
C LYS A 182 12.12 -16.92 4.75
N LYS A 183 12.35 -16.13 3.69
CA LYS A 183 13.23 -14.94 3.69
C LYS A 183 12.49 -13.61 3.94
N SER A 184 11.18 -13.56 3.76
CA SER A 184 10.41 -12.33 3.97
C SER A 184 10.09 -12.13 5.44
N ARG A 185 10.31 -10.93 5.94
CA ARG A 185 10.06 -10.58 7.35
C ARG A 185 8.67 -9.99 7.51
N TYR A 186 7.85 -10.56 8.38
CA TYR A 186 6.59 -10.00 8.81
C TYR A 186 6.77 -9.27 10.14
N PHE A 187 6.58 -7.95 10.12
CA PHE A 187 6.72 -7.11 11.31
C PHE A 187 5.36 -6.63 11.76
N ASN A 188 5.02 -6.91 13.02
CA ASN A 188 3.91 -6.26 13.69
C ASN A 188 4.44 -5.18 14.63
N THR A 189 3.88 -3.97 14.51
CA THR A 189 4.26 -2.80 15.31
C THR A 189 3.03 -1.92 15.56
N SER A 190 3.20 -0.78 16.24
CA SER A 190 2.13 0.21 16.35
C SER A 190 1.82 0.87 14.98
N ARG A 191 0.62 1.43 14.83
CA ARG A 191 0.27 2.19 13.61
C ARG A 191 1.26 3.30 13.31
N ARG A 192 1.62 4.08 14.34
CA ARG A 192 2.63 5.16 14.22
C ARG A 192 4.00 4.62 13.82
N GLY A 193 4.39 3.47 14.38
CA GLY A 193 5.63 2.79 14.00
C GLY A 193 5.65 2.40 12.52
N ALA A 194 4.57 1.78 12.01
CA ALA A 194 4.47 1.41 10.61
C ALA A 194 4.50 2.63 9.67
N GLU A 195 3.82 3.72 10.03
CA GLU A 195 3.82 4.96 9.26
C GLU A 195 5.22 5.60 9.25
N LEU A 196 5.91 5.64 10.40
CA LEU A 196 7.26 6.18 10.51
C LEU A 196 8.29 5.34 9.74
N ILE A 197 8.20 4.01 9.79
CA ILE A 197 9.09 3.11 9.05
C ILE A 197 9.07 3.45 7.54
N LYS A 198 7.90 3.71 6.96
CA LYS A 198 7.80 4.10 5.54
C LYS A 198 8.54 5.40 5.26
N TYR A 199 8.30 6.44 6.06
CA TYR A 199 8.97 7.73 5.88
C TYR A 199 10.49 7.63 6.09
N ALA A 200 10.91 6.95 7.14
CA ALA A 200 12.33 6.74 7.43
C ALA A 200 13.03 5.95 6.30
N SER A 201 12.37 4.90 5.77
CA SER A 201 12.92 4.12 4.65
C SER A 201 13.07 4.96 3.39
N ASN A 202 12.08 5.80 3.06
CA ASN A 202 12.15 6.68 1.89
C ASN A 202 13.21 7.78 2.08
N ALA A 203 13.31 8.38 3.26
CA ALA A 203 14.32 9.39 3.57
C ALA A 203 15.72 8.79 3.51
N PHE A 204 15.92 7.59 4.07
CA PHE A 204 17.20 6.90 4.02
C PHE A 204 17.62 6.57 2.58
N LEU A 205 16.67 6.09 1.75
CA LEU A 205 16.96 5.86 0.32
C LEU A 205 17.39 7.16 -0.39
N ALA A 206 16.68 8.26 -0.17
CA ALA A 206 17.03 9.56 -0.75
C ALA A 206 18.42 10.02 -0.27
N THR A 207 18.72 9.84 1.01
CA THR A 207 20.04 10.17 1.57
C THR A 207 21.16 9.33 0.92
N LYS A 208 20.93 8.02 0.74
CA LYS A 208 21.90 7.15 0.04
C LYS A 208 22.16 7.60 -1.40
N ILE A 209 21.10 7.96 -2.14
CA ILE A 209 21.23 8.46 -3.51
C ILE A 209 22.00 9.78 -3.53
N SER A 210 21.66 10.74 -2.68
CA SER A 210 22.41 11.99 -2.57
C SER A 210 23.86 11.78 -2.20
N PHE A 211 24.11 10.92 -1.24
CA PHE A 211 25.47 10.62 -0.80
C PHE A 211 26.33 10.03 -1.91
N ILE A 212 25.83 9.02 -2.65
CA ILE A 212 26.62 8.41 -3.72
C ILE A 212 26.87 9.38 -4.89
N ASN A 213 25.92 10.32 -5.15
CA ASN A 213 26.14 11.37 -6.14
C ASN A 213 27.27 12.34 -5.71
N GLU A 214 27.35 12.71 -4.43
CA GLU A 214 28.47 13.52 -3.92
C GLU A 214 29.81 12.77 -4.04
N ILE A 215 29.82 11.46 -3.76
CA ILE A 215 30.99 10.61 -3.94
C ILE A 215 31.37 10.53 -5.44
N ALA A 216 30.39 10.44 -6.35
CA ALA A 216 30.67 10.45 -7.79
C ALA A 216 31.40 11.74 -8.23
N ASN A 217 30.95 12.92 -7.75
CA ASN A 217 31.62 14.19 -8.00
C ASN A 217 33.07 14.21 -7.48
N LEU A 218 33.35 13.55 -6.35
CA LEU A 218 34.69 13.43 -5.80
C LEU A 218 35.56 12.47 -6.65
N CYS A 219 34.96 11.34 -7.09
CA CYS A 219 35.64 10.36 -7.94
C CYS A 219 36.08 10.98 -9.27
N GLU A 220 35.22 11.80 -9.91
CA GLU A 220 35.59 12.53 -11.14
C GLU A 220 36.84 13.41 -10.94
N LYS A 221 36.93 14.11 -9.80
CA LYS A 221 38.10 14.94 -9.48
C LYS A 221 39.36 14.14 -9.13
N ALA A 222 39.21 12.92 -8.66
CA ALA A 222 40.29 12.04 -8.25
C ALA A 222 40.70 11.04 -9.34
N ASP A 223 40.03 11.05 -10.51
CA ASP A 223 40.21 10.08 -11.60
C ASP A 223 40.01 8.63 -11.16
N VAL A 224 38.93 8.38 -10.40
CA VAL A 224 38.53 7.06 -9.86
C VAL A 224 37.15 6.67 -10.35
N ASP A 225 36.94 5.38 -10.67
CA ASP A 225 35.60 4.89 -11.02
C ASP A 225 34.69 4.82 -9.78
N VAL A 226 33.55 5.54 -9.81
CA VAL A 226 32.58 5.51 -8.73
C VAL A 226 31.98 4.13 -8.49
N LYS A 227 31.99 3.23 -9.48
CA LYS A 227 31.52 1.86 -9.32
C LYS A 227 32.41 1.07 -8.37
N ASP A 228 33.73 1.22 -8.50
CA ASP A 228 34.68 0.55 -7.60
C ASP A 228 34.50 1.03 -6.16
N VAL A 229 34.34 2.35 -5.99
CA VAL A 229 34.11 2.96 -4.65
C VAL A 229 32.77 2.47 -4.09
N SER A 230 31.69 2.51 -4.88
CA SER A 230 30.37 2.08 -4.42
C SER A 230 30.30 0.59 -4.10
N GLN A 231 31.02 -0.25 -4.84
CA GLN A 231 31.12 -1.69 -4.60
C GLN A 231 31.93 -1.98 -3.32
N GLY A 232 33.06 -1.30 -3.14
CA GLY A 232 33.88 -1.41 -1.94
C GLY A 232 33.09 -1.01 -0.67
N MET A 233 32.43 0.16 -0.71
CA MET A 233 31.57 0.63 0.39
C MET A 233 30.36 -0.28 0.66
N GLY A 234 29.80 -0.89 -0.37
CA GLY A 234 28.61 -1.75 -0.25
C GLY A 234 28.94 -3.18 0.21
N SER A 235 30.20 -3.49 0.46
CA SER A 235 30.65 -4.81 0.95
C SER A 235 30.59 -4.94 2.47
N ASP A 236 30.41 -3.84 3.20
CA ASP A 236 30.16 -3.80 4.63
C ASP A 236 28.63 -3.99 4.89
#